data_a4d7c069bd9df0273922c68894c5a6d9
#
_entry.id   a4d7c069bd9df0273922c68894c5a6d9
#
_cell.length_a   1.000
_cell.length_b   1.000
_cell.length_c   1.000
_cell.angle_alpha   90.00
_cell.angle_beta   90.00
_cell.angle_gamma   90.00
#
_symmetry.space_group_name_H-M   'P 1'
#
loop_
_entity.id
_entity.type
_entity.pdbx_description
1 polymer ?
#
loop_
_entity_poly.entity_id
_entity_poly.type
_entity_poly.pdbx_seq_one_letter_code
_entity_poly.pdbx_strand_id
1 'polypeptide(L)'
;MCTKNELNSILQKLTQIYRSVYGENLVQVILYGSYARGDYHTDSDVVAIVHGDRKTLQQQLKKVWDSSCELELEYDTILSPTVIPYEEFKQYQTVLPYYRNISQEGVVISA
;
A
#
# COMPACT_ATOMS: atom_id res chain seq x y z
N MET A 1 -16.42 8.17 -2.17
CA MET A 1 -16.39 6.96 -1.33
C MET A 1 -16.77 5.76 -2.17
N CYS A 2 -15.99 4.70 -2.16
CA CYS A 2 -16.26 3.54 -3.01
C CYS A 2 -16.93 2.40 -2.24
N THR A 3 -17.67 1.55 -2.98
CA THR A 3 -18.25 0.33 -2.42
C THR A 3 -17.16 -0.69 -2.14
N LYS A 4 -17.50 -1.77 -1.42
CA LYS A 4 -16.57 -2.86 -1.16
C LYS A 4 -16.05 -3.51 -2.44
N ASN A 5 -16.92 -3.70 -3.43
CA ASN A 5 -16.53 -4.26 -4.73
C ASN A 5 -15.60 -3.33 -5.50
N GLU A 6 -15.88 -2.04 -5.47
CA GLU A 6 -15.01 -1.04 -6.08
C GLU A 6 -13.66 -0.98 -5.38
N LEU A 7 -13.66 -1.07 -4.05
CA LEU A 7 -12.41 -1.12 -3.28
C LEU A 7 -11.55 -2.32 -3.69
N ASN A 8 -12.15 -3.50 -3.79
CA ASN A 8 -11.42 -4.70 -4.23
C ASN A 8 -10.81 -4.50 -5.62
N SER A 9 -11.56 -3.90 -6.54
CA SER A 9 -11.09 -3.64 -7.90
C SER A 9 -9.91 -2.67 -7.91
N ILE A 10 -9.99 -1.57 -7.15
CA ILE A 10 -8.91 -0.59 -7.12
C ILE A 10 -7.67 -1.16 -6.45
N LEU A 11 -7.84 -1.99 -5.42
CA LEU A 11 -6.70 -2.62 -4.74
C LEU A 11 -5.98 -3.61 -5.65
N GLN A 12 -6.72 -4.36 -6.46
CA GLN A 12 -6.12 -5.24 -7.45
C GLN A 12 -5.32 -4.47 -8.50
N LYS A 13 -5.89 -3.37 -9.00
CA LYS A 13 -5.22 -2.51 -9.97
C LYS A 13 -3.97 -1.88 -9.38
N LEU A 14 -4.04 -1.40 -8.14
CA LEU A 14 -2.89 -0.80 -7.47
C LEU A 14 -1.80 -1.84 -7.20
N THR A 15 -2.17 -3.06 -6.84
CA THR A 15 -1.22 -4.15 -6.68
C THR A 15 -0.47 -4.42 -7.99
N GLN A 16 -1.17 -4.40 -9.12
CA GLN A 16 -0.53 -4.57 -10.42
C GLN A 16 0.44 -3.43 -10.73
N ILE A 17 0.08 -2.21 -10.36
CA ILE A 17 0.97 -1.06 -10.49
C ILE A 17 2.24 -1.26 -9.67
N TYR A 18 2.11 -1.69 -8.42
CA TYR A 18 3.27 -2.00 -7.57
C TYR A 18 4.15 -3.09 -8.20
N ARG A 19 3.55 -4.15 -8.74
CA ARG A 19 4.30 -5.23 -9.38
C ARG A 19 5.03 -4.74 -10.63
N SER A 20 4.40 -3.85 -11.38
CA SER A 20 5.01 -3.26 -12.57
C SER A 20 6.23 -2.38 -12.22
N VAL A 21 6.17 -1.66 -11.11
CA VAL A 21 7.23 -0.75 -10.69
C VAL A 21 8.36 -1.47 -9.97
N TYR A 22 8.03 -2.38 -9.03
CA TYR A 22 9.02 -3.02 -8.16
C TYR A 22 9.40 -4.44 -8.58
N GLY A 23 8.57 -5.08 -9.40
CA GLY A 23 8.87 -6.40 -9.93
C GLY A 23 9.00 -7.46 -8.85
N GLU A 24 10.03 -8.28 -8.95
CA GLU A 24 10.27 -9.39 -8.04
C GLU A 24 10.66 -8.94 -6.62
N ASN A 25 11.03 -7.68 -6.46
CA ASN A 25 11.37 -7.16 -5.14
C ASN A 25 10.15 -6.91 -4.26
N LEU A 26 8.96 -6.90 -4.85
CA LEU A 26 7.72 -6.73 -4.09
C LEU A 26 7.45 -7.98 -3.24
N VAL A 27 7.36 -7.80 -1.92
CA VAL A 27 7.11 -8.89 -0.97
C VAL A 27 5.63 -9.03 -0.66
N GLN A 28 5.00 -7.94 -0.24
CA GLN A 28 3.56 -7.92 0.06
C GLN A 28 2.98 -6.54 -0.12
N VAL A 29 1.66 -6.50 -0.28
CA VAL A 29 0.88 -5.26 -0.28
C VAL A 29 -0.13 -5.37 0.85
N ILE A 30 -0.19 -4.36 1.71
CA ILE A 30 -1.01 -4.34 2.92
C ILE A 30 -1.92 -3.12 2.89
N LEU A 31 -3.21 -3.33 3.14
CA LEU A 31 -4.17 -2.25 3.34
C LEU A 31 -4.22 -1.93 4.82
N TYR A 32 -4.00 -0.65 5.16
CA TYR A 32 -4.01 -0.18 6.54
C TYR A 32 -4.81 1.10 6.64
N GLY A 33 -5.55 1.28 7.72
CA GLY A 33 -6.36 2.48 7.96
C GLY A 33 -7.85 2.17 7.99
N SER A 34 -8.69 3.16 7.68
CA SER A 34 -10.13 3.04 7.85
C SER A 34 -10.77 1.93 7.01
N TYR A 35 -10.31 1.71 5.79
CA TYR A 35 -10.85 0.62 4.97
C TYR A 35 -10.53 -0.76 5.56
N ALA A 36 -9.35 -0.92 6.16
CA ALA A 36 -8.98 -2.18 6.79
C ALA A 36 -9.86 -2.49 8.00
N ARG A 37 -10.36 -1.46 8.68
CA ARG A 37 -11.27 -1.59 9.82
C ARG A 37 -12.74 -1.69 9.41
N GLY A 38 -13.05 -1.73 8.12
CA GLY A 38 -14.41 -1.78 7.62
C GLY A 38 -15.14 -0.45 7.63
N ASP A 39 -14.43 0.62 7.88
CA ASP A 39 -14.96 1.97 7.99
C ASP A 39 -14.65 2.72 6.69
N TYR A 40 -15.51 2.65 5.70
CA TYR A 40 -15.26 3.09 4.33
C TYR A 40 -15.16 4.62 4.18
N HIS A 41 -14.45 5.28 5.08
CA HIS A 41 -14.07 6.67 4.97
C HIS A 41 -12.69 6.82 4.32
N THR A 42 -12.26 8.03 4.14
CA THR A 42 -11.29 8.42 3.15
C THR A 42 -9.82 8.09 3.38
N ASP A 43 -9.35 7.83 4.56
CA ASP A 43 -7.91 7.80 4.81
C ASP A 43 -7.40 6.38 5.03
N SER A 44 -7.06 5.71 3.93
CA SER A 44 -6.42 4.41 4.00
C SER A 44 -5.08 4.44 3.30
N ASP A 45 -4.10 3.74 3.87
CA ASP A 45 -2.78 3.58 3.26
C ASP A 45 -2.70 2.21 2.59
N VAL A 46 -2.19 2.19 1.37
CA VAL A 46 -1.84 0.93 0.71
C VAL A 46 -0.32 0.84 0.73
N VAL A 47 0.20 -0.05 1.57
CA VAL A 47 1.62 -0.14 1.87
C VAL A 47 2.23 -1.31 1.12
N ALA A 48 3.29 -1.05 0.35
CA ALA A 48 4.08 -2.10 -0.28
C ALA A 48 5.33 -2.37 0.55
N ILE A 49 5.57 -3.62 0.88
CA ILE A 49 6.81 -4.07 1.51
C ILE A 49 7.70 -4.59 0.40
N VAL A 50 8.87 -3.97 0.20
CA VAL A 50 9.69 -4.18 -0.98
C VAL A 50 11.17 -4.32 -0.58
N HIS A 51 11.88 -5.26 -1.20
CA HIS A 51 13.32 -5.37 -1.03
C HIS A 51 14.03 -4.21 -1.73
N GLY A 52 14.95 -3.57 -1.06
CA GLY A 52 15.74 -2.47 -1.62
C GLY A 52 16.03 -1.39 -0.59
N ASP A 53 16.79 -0.39 -1.01
CA ASP A 53 17.12 0.73 -0.13
C ASP A 53 16.01 1.80 -0.20
N ARG A 54 15.83 2.49 0.91
CA ARG A 54 14.76 3.48 1.06
C ARG A 54 14.79 4.55 -0.04
N LYS A 55 15.96 5.06 -0.38
CA LYS A 55 16.09 6.13 -1.36
C LYS A 55 15.62 5.70 -2.73
N THR A 56 16.06 4.54 -3.20
CA THR A 56 15.64 4.00 -4.50
C THR A 56 14.16 3.69 -4.52
N LEU A 57 13.64 3.07 -3.47
CA LEU A 57 12.22 2.71 -3.38
C LEU A 57 11.34 3.97 -3.38
N GLN A 58 11.76 5.02 -2.70
CA GLN A 58 11.00 6.28 -2.68
C GLN A 58 11.02 6.97 -4.04
N GLN A 59 12.11 6.89 -4.77
CA GLN A 59 12.18 7.43 -6.13
C GLN A 59 11.22 6.68 -7.07
N GLN A 60 11.14 5.37 -6.92
CA GLN A 60 10.23 4.55 -7.72
C GLN A 60 8.77 4.76 -7.33
N LEU A 61 8.51 5.13 -6.09
CA LEU A 61 7.15 5.38 -5.60
C LEU A 61 6.46 6.51 -6.37
N LYS A 62 7.20 7.44 -6.92
CA LYS A 62 6.64 8.51 -7.76
C LYS A 62 5.88 7.93 -8.96
N LYS A 63 6.38 6.85 -9.54
CA LYS A 63 5.71 6.17 -10.65
C LYS A 63 4.39 5.55 -10.20
N VAL A 64 4.36 5.01 -8.99
CA VAL A 64 3.13 4.47 -8.40
C VAL A 64 2.12 5.59 -8.19
N TRP A 65 2.54 6.71 -7.65
CA TRP A 65 1.66 7.86 -7.43
C TRP A 65 1.07 8.39 -8.73
N ASP A 66 1.88 8.52 -9.77
CA ASP A 66 1.41 9.00 -11.08
C ASP A 66 0.33 8.08 -11.64
N SER A 67 0.55 6.78 -11.55
CA SER A 67 -0.42 5.79 -12.04
C SER A 67 -1.65 5.69 -11.14
N SER A 68 -1.48 5.80 -9.81
CA SER A 68 -2.59 5.67 -8.88
C SER A 68 -3.51 6.89 -8.87
N CYS A 69 -3.01 8.04 -9.27
CA CYS A 69 -3.81 9.27 -9.30
C CYS A 69 -5.06 9.11 -10.16
N GLU A 70 -4.93 8.46 -11.31
CA GLU A 70 -6.06 8.19 -12.19
C GLU A 70 -7.08 7.26 -11.54
N LEU A 71 -6.60 6.25 -10.80
CA LEU A 71 -7.48 5.32 -10.07
C LEU A 71 -8.24 6.05 -8.96
N GLU A 72 -7.56 6.91 -8.23
CA GLU A 72 -8.19 7.66 -7.15
C GLU A 72 -9.30 8.57 -7.67
N LEU A 73 -9.07 9.21 -8.81
CA LEU A 73 -10.09 10.05 -9.45
C LEU A 73 -11.26 9.21 -9.97
N GLU A 74 -10.96 8.08 -10.61
CA GLU A 74 -12.00 7.20 -11.17
C GLU A 74 -12.92 6.66 -10.09
N TYR A 75 -12.39 6.28 -8.94
CA TYR A 75 -13.15 5.66 -7.85
C TYR A 75 -13.53 6.63 -6.73
N ASP A 76 -13.19 7.91 -6.87
CA ASP A 76 -13.47 8.95 -5.88
C ASP A 76 -13.03 8.54 -4.48
N THR A 77 -11.76 8.13 -4.37
CA THR A 77 -11.17 7.68 -3.12
C THR A 77 -9.70 8.06 -3.05
N ILE A 78 -9.14 8.08 -1.83
CA ILE A 78 -7.72 8.38 -1.60
C ILE A 78 -7.10 7.17 -0.91
N LEU A 79 -6.04 6.60 -1.50
CA LEU A 79 -5.40 5.40 -1.00
C LEU A 79 -3.97 5.58 -0.54
N SER A 80 -3.41 6.76 -0.65
CA SER A 80 -2.07 7.11 -0.13
C SER A 80 -1.03 5.99 -0.32
N PRO A 81 -0.61 5.67 -1.56
CA PRO A 81 0.38 4.61 -1.77
C PRO A 81 1.69 4.90 -1.04
N THR A 82 2.22 3.89 -0.35
CA THR A 82 3.41 3.99 0.49
C THR A 82 4.29 2.78 0.24
N VAL A 83 5.60 2.93 0.46
CA VAL A 83 6.55 1.82 0.37
C VAL A 83 7.41 1.78 1.62
N ILE A 84 7.67 0.57 2.13
CA ILE A 84 8.55 0.34 3.25
C ILE A 84 9.60 -0.71 2.85
N PRO A 85 10.90 -0.44 3.05
CA PRO A 85 11.92 -1.45 2.78
C PRO A 85 11.70 -2.69 3.64
N TYR A 86 11.78 -3.86 3.03
CA TYR A 86 11.51 -5.14 3.71
C TYR A 86 12.38 -5.34 4.95
N GLU A 87 13.69 -5.07 4.84
CA GLU A 87 14.62 -5.26 5.95
C GLU A 87 14.27 -4.33 7.13
N GLU A 88 13.92 -3.09 6.82
CA GLU A 88 13.52 -2.12 7.83
C GLU A 88 12.22 -2.52 8.50
N PHE A 89 11.23 -2.95 7.72
CA PHE A 89 9.96 -3.40 8.29
C PHE A 89 10.15 -4.61 9.19
N LYS A 90 10.93 -5.60 8.73
CA LYS A 90 11.21 -6.80 9.50
C LYS A 90 11.94 -6.50 10.81
N GLN A 91 12.89 -5.56 10.78
CA GLN A 91 13.66 -5.19 11.95
C GLN A 91 12.83 -4.43 12.99
N TYR A 92 11.95 -3.55 12.56
CA TYR A 92 11.26 -2.61 13.46
C TYR A 92 9.76 -2.87 13.62
N GLN A 93 9.21 -3.93 13.05
CA GLN A 93 7.76 -4.17 13.05
C GLN A 93 7.18 -4.37 14.45
N THR A 94 8.00 -4.72 15.44
CA THR A 94 7.53 -4.89 16.81
C THR A 94 7.85 -3.69 17.71
N VAL A 95 8.61 -2.72 17.20
CA VAL A 95 9.14 -1.60 17.99
C VAL A 95 8.54 -0.26 17.57
N LEU A 96 8.57 0.07 16.28
CA LEU A 96 8.04 1.35 15.79
C LEU A 96 6.51 1.29 15.71
N PRO A 97 5.80 2.24 16.33
CA PRO A 97 4.33 2.18 16.41
C PRO A 97 3.65 2.03 15.06
N TYR A 98 4.07 2.77 14.04
CA TYR A 98 3.46 2.69 12.71
C TYR A 98 3.63 1.30 12.10
N TYR A 99 4.85 0.76 12.15
CA TYR A 99 5.14 -0.57 11.59
C TYR A 99 4.43 -1.68 12.37
N ARG A 100 4.40 -1.54 13.69
CA ARG A 100 3.67 -2.48 14.55
C ARG A 100 2.18 -2.49 14.24
N ASN A 101 1.58 -1.31 14.05
CA ASN A 101 0.17 -1.20 13.73
C ASN A 101 -0.14 -1.81 12.37
N ILE A 102 0.70 -1.59 11.37
CA ILE A 102 0.55 -2.20 10.05
C ILE A 102 0.61 -3.72 10.18
N SER A 103 1.55 -4.24 10.96
CA SER A 103 1.72 -5.68 11.15
C SER A 103 0.52 -6.33 11.84
N GLN A 104 -0.07 -5.64 12.82
CA GLN A 104 -1.16 -6.19 13.63
C GLN A 104 -2.54 -5.94 13.06
N GLU A 105 -2.76 -4.77 12.47
CA GLU A 105 -4.08 -4.32 12.03
C GLU A 105 -4.25 -4.28 10.52
N GLY A 106 -3.15 -4.32 9.77
CA GLY A 106 -3.21 -4.28 8.32
C GLY A 106 -3.79 -5.57 7.74
N VAL A 107 -4.41 -5.43 6.57
CA VAL A 107 -4.96 -6.57 5.82
C VAL A 107 -4.05 -6.84 4.63
N VAL A 108 -3.48 -8.03 4.55
CA VAL A 108 -2.61 -8.42 3.43
C VAL A 108 -3.47 -8.61 2.19
N ILE A 109 -3.19 -7.84 1.15
CA ILE A 109 -3.90 -7.92 -0.13
C ILE A 109 -3.18 -8.90 -1.05
N SER A 110 -1.84 -8.86 -1.02
CA SER A 110 -1.01 -9.74 -1.85
C SER A 110 0.25 -10.07 -1.08
N ALA A 111 0.67 -11.29 -1.18
CA ALA A 111 1.90 -11.78 -0.55
C ALA A 111 2.83 -12.42 -1.58
#